data_554155b5606622a294fd274ef4767e28
#
_entry.id   554155b5606622a294fd274ef4767e28
#
_cell.length_a   1.000
_cell.length_b   1.000
_cell.length_c   1.000
_cell.angle_alpha   90.00
_cell.angle_beta   90.00
_cell.angle_gamma   90.00
#
_symmetry.space_group_name_H-M   'P 1'
#
loop_
_entity.id
_entity.type
_entity.pdbx_description
1 polymer ?
#
loop_
_entity_poly.entity_id
_entity_poly.type
_entity_poly.pdbx_seq_one_letter_code
_entity_poly.pdbx_strand_id
1 'polypeptide(L)'
;MALAPLFVALMHPAGVRTRRAFGLGMATGAVYFGGTIYWTPDVLRTYGGISLPLAVAAGGLLVAYLALFPAFVAVAVARVCGRIGPAGVLAAPVFWVAAELARRWILGGFPWVLLGSSQAGVTPVV
;
A
#
# COMPACT_ATOMS: atom_id res chain seq x y z
N MET A 1 12.40 0.01 2.96
CA MET A 1 12.37 0.97 4.12
C MET A 1 11.16 1.92 4.09
N ALA A 2 10.39 2.01 2.98
CA ALA A 2 9.28 2.96 2.85
C ALA A 2 8.11 2.77 3.84
N LEU A 3 7.92 1.56 4.37
CA LEU A 3 6.84 1.22 5.30
C LEU A 3 7.21 1.36 6.79
N ALA A 4 8.49 1.54 7.11
CA ALA A 4 8.96 1.63 8.49
C ALA A 4 8.27 2.75 9.29
N PRO A 5 8.09 3.98 8.76
CA PRO A 5 7.40 5.05 9.49
C PRO A 5 5.95 4.70 9.84
N LEU A 6 5.26 3.99 8.93
CA LEU A 6 3.89 3.53 9.17
C LEU A 6 3.84 2.58 10.36
N PHE A 7 4.69 1.54 10.37
CA PHE A 7 4.67 0.55 11.44
C PHE A 7 5.11 1.14 12.78
N VAL A 8 6.10 2.03 12.80
CA VAL A 8 6.48 2.79 14.02
C VAL A 8 5.30 3.58 14.57
N ALA A 9 4.56 4.27 13.70
CA ALA A 9 3.38 5.02 14.14
C ALA A 9 2.26 4.11 14.71
N LEU A 10 2.15 2.86 14.24
CA LEU A 10 1.17 1.88 14.73
C LEU A 10 1.56 1.21 16.05
N MET A 11 2.85 1.26 16.42
CA MET A 11 3.36 0.71 17.70
C MET A 11 3.09 1.61 18.92
N HIS A 12 2.37 2.71 18.75
CA HIS A 12 2.13 3.67 19.84
C HIS A 12 1.45 2.98 21.04
N PRO A 13 1.98 3.14 22.28
CA PRO A 13 1.52 2.38 23.46
C PRO A 13 0.05 2.58 23.81
N ALA A 14 -0.50 3.76 23.52
CA ALA A 14 -1.93 4.06 23.74
C ALA A 14 -2.87 3.43 22.70
N GLY A 15 -2.35 2.64 21.75
CA GLY A 15 -3.07 2.15 20.59
C GLY A 15 -3.39 3.25 19.57
N VAL A 16 -3.68 2.84 18.35
CA VAL A 16 -4.07 3.77 17.29
C VAL A 16 -5.52 3.55 16.91
N ARG A 17 -6.34 4.62 16.98
CA ARG A 17 -7.76 4.55 16.56
C ARG A 17 -7.84 4.09 15.10
N THR A 18 -8.79 3.21 14.80
CA THR A 18 -8.98 2.61 13.46
C THR A 18 -8.99 3.66 12.33
N ARG A 19 -9.67 4.79 12.53
CA ARG A 19 -9.71 5.87 11.52
C ARG A 19 -8.34 6.48 11.26
N ARG A 20 -7.53 6.67 12.31
CA ARG A 20 -6.16 7.19 12.19
C ARG A 20 -5.25 6.18 11.50
N ALA A 21 -5.34 4.89 11.87
CA ALA A 21 -4.59 3.83 11.21
C ALA A 21 -4.93 3.75 9.72
N PHE A 22 -6.21 3.82 9.36
CA PHE A 22 -6.67 3.86 7.98
C PHE A 22 -6.08 5.07 7.22
N GLY A 23 -6.19 6.27 7.79
CA GLY A 23 -5.63 7.48 7.18
C GLY A 23 -4.12 7.43 6.97
N LEU A 24 -3.37 6.91 7.95
CA LEU A 24 -1.92 6.71 7.83
C LEU A 24 -1.58 5.70 6.73
N GLY A 25 -2.31 4.59 6.65
CA GLY A 25 -2.14 3.59 5.60
C GLY A 25 -2.48 4.15 4.21
N MET A 26 -3.56 4.93 4.08
CA MET A 26 -3.93 5.62 2.84
C MET A 26 -2.85 6.61 2.40
N ALA A 27 -2.36 7.46 3.31
CA ALA A 27 -1.30 8.42 3.00
C ALA A 27 -0.01 7.72 2.54
N THR A 28 0.41 6.67 3.27
CA THR A 28 1.59 5.86 2.91
C THR A 28 1.41 5.21 1.55
N GLY A 29 0.23 4.61 1.28
CA GLY A 29 -0.09 3.99 0.00
C GLY A 29 -0.13 5.00 -1.14
N ALA A 30 -0.72 6.18 -0.93
CA ALA A 30 -0.79 7.24 -1.93
C ALA A 30 0.61 7.74 -2.33
N VAL A 31 1.49 7.98 -1.34
CA VAL A 31 2.88 8.38 -1.60
C VAL A 31 3.65 7.26 -2.32
N TYR A 32 3.52 6.03 -1.85
CA TYR A 32 4.23 4.89 -2.42
C TYR A 32 3.79 4.62 -3.86
N PHE A 33 2.50 4.44 -4.10
CA PHE A 33 1.99 4.16 -5.45
C PHE A 33 2.04 5.39 -6.35
N GLY A 34 1.75 6.58 -5.85
CA GLY A 34 1.90 7.82 -6.61
C GLY A 34 3.32 8.01 -7.14
N GLY A 35 4.33 7.73 -6.30
CA GLY A 35 5.73 7.80 -6.72
C GLY A 35 6.19 6.65 -7.62
N THR A 36 5.49 5.50 -7.61
CA THR A 36 5.90 4.32 -8.38
C THR A 36 5.22 4.23 -9.73
N ILE A 37 3.95 4.67 -9.84
CA ILE A 37 3.17 4.60 -11.08
C ILE A 37 2.86 5.97 -11.67
N TYR A 38 3.66 7.00 -11.34
CA TYR A 38 3.52 8.39 -11.83
C TYR A 38 3.48 8.51 -13.36
N TRP A 39 4.06 7.55 -14.06
CA TRP A 39 4.12 7.49 -15.53
C TRP A 39 2.79 7.04 -16.18
N THR A 40 1.85 6.51 -15.41
CA THR A 40 0.58 5.97 -15.92
C THR A 40 -0.23 6.98 -16.77
N PRO A 41 -0.39 8.26 -16.38
CA PRO A 41 -1.10 9.23 -17.20
C PRO A 41 -0.47 9.43 -18.59
N ASP A 42 0.86 9.40 -18.70
CA ASP A 42 1.55 9.56 -19.99
C ASP A 42 1.31 8.37 -20.90
N VAL A 43 1.31 7.15 -20.37
CA VAL A 43 0.97 5.93 -21.12
C VAL A 43 -0.48 5.98 -21.61
N LEU A 44 -1.41 6.35 -20.74
CA LEU A 44 -2.83 6.47 -21.10
C LEU A 44 -3.06 7.52 -22.20
N ARG A 45 -2.29 8.60 -22.20
CA ARG A 45 -2.34 9.62 -23.28
C ARG A 45 -1.76 9.10 -24.58
N THR A 46 -0.55 8.55 -24.51
CA THR A 46 0.25 8.17 -25.70
C THR A 46 -0.36 6.97 -26.44
N TYR A 47 -0.81 5.97 -25.71
CA TYR A 47 -1.32 4.71 -26.27
C TYR A 47 -2.84 4.60 -26.20
N GLY A 48 -3.48 5.25 -25.22
CA GLY A 48 -4.94 5.23 -25.07
C GLY A 48 -5.66 6.39 -25.79
N GLY A 49 -4.92 7.39 -26.28
CA GLY A 49 -5.51 8.55 -26.99
C GLY A 49 -6.45 9.41 -26.14
N ILE A 50 -6.42 9.28 -24.81
CA ILE A 50 -7.31 10.03 -23.91
C ILE A 50 -6.74 11.39 -23.54
N SER A 51 -7.65 12.34 -23.23
CA SER A 51 -7.24 13.70 -22.84
C SER A 51 -6.46 13.70 -21.52
N LEU A 52 -5.55 14.68 -21.35
CA LEU A 52 -4.72 14.80 -20.14
C LEU A 52 -5.54 14.80 -18.83
N PRO A 53 -6.62 15.58 -18.69
CA PRO A 53 -7.42 15.58 -17.46
C PRO A 53 -7.98 14.20 -17.11
N LEU A 54 -8.45 13.46 -18.13
CA LEU A 54 -8.99 12.12 -17.94
C LEU A 54 -7.90 11.11 -17.60
N ALA A 55 -6.72 11.21 -18.21
CA ALA A 55 -5.56 10.37 -17.91
C ALA A 55 -5.06 10.57 -16.47
N VAL A 56 -4.99 11.83 -16.02
CA VAL A 56 -4.62 12.17 -14.64
C VAL A 56 -5.68 11.68 -13.65
N ALA A 57 -6.96 11.85 -13.95
CA ALA A 57 -8.04 11.34 -13.11
C ALA A 57 -8.01 9.81 -12.99
N ALA A 58 -7.78 9.09 -14.09
CA ALA A 58 -7.66 7.62 -14.10
C ALA A 58 -6.44 7.15 -13.31
N GLY A 59 -5.28 7.79 -13.48
CA GLY A 59 -4.06 7.50 -12.70
C GLY A 59 -4.26 7.77 -11.21
N GLY A 60 -4.90 8.89 -10.86
CA GLY A 60 -5.23 9.22 -9.47
C GLY A 60 -6.21 8.21 -8.83
N LEU A 61 -7.21 7.76 -9.59
CA LEU A 61 -8.14 6.73 -9.13
C LEU A 61 -7.44 5.39 -8.90
N LEU A 62 -6.51 5.02 -9.79
CA LEU A 62 -5.69 3.83 -9.64
C LEU A 62 -4.81 3.91 -8.37
N VAL A 63 -4.15 5.05 -8.13
CA VAL A 63 -3.37 5.27 -6.90
C VAL A 63 -4.25 5.17 -5.67
N ALA A 64 -5.44 5.78 -5.67
CA ALA A 64 -6.39 5.72 -4.56
C ALA A 64 -6.84 4.27 -4.29
N TYR A 65 -7.17 3.52 -5.33
CA TYR A 65 -7.51 2.10 -5.24
C TYR A 65 -6.37 1.27 -4.63
N LEU A 66 -5.14 1.44 -5.13
CA LEU A 66 -3.98 0.70 -4.62
C LEU A 66 -3.65 1.09 -3.17
N ALA A 67 -3.87 2.33 -2.77
CA ALA A 67 -3.65 2.82 -1.41
C ALA A 67 -4.61 2.20 -0.37
N LEU A 68 -5.73 1.64 -0.79
CA LEU A 68 -6.64 0.92 0.11
C LEU A 68 -5.97 -0.32 0.74
N PHE A 69 -5.09 -1.01 0.03
CA PHE A 69 -4.44 -2.21 0.55
C PHE A 69 -3.53 -1.90 1.75
N PRO A 70 -2.57 -0.96 1.69
CA PRO A 70 -1.84 -0.51 2.88
C PRO A 70 -2.75 0.03 3.99
N ALA A 71 -3.86 0.69 3.65
CA ALA A 71 -4.80 1.18 4.64
C ALA A 71 -5.45 0.05 5.43
N PHE A 72 -5.90 -1.02 4.77
CA PHE A 72 -6.46 -2.20 5.44
C PHE A 72 -5.39 -2.95 6.25
N VAL A 73 -4.16 -3.09 5.75
CA VAL A 73 -3.04 -3.65 6.50
C VAL A 73 -2.78 -2.84 7.77
N ALA A 74 -2.72 -1.50 7.67
CA ALA A 74 -2.52 -0.63 8.82
C ALA A 74 -3.62 -0.79 9.88
N VAL A 75 -4.88 -0.92 9.45
CA VAL A 75 -6.01 -1.18 10.36
C VAL A 75 -5.89 -2.55 11.02
N ALA A 76 -5.53 -3.59 10.27
CA ALA A 76 -5.37 -4.95 10.82
C ALA A 76 -4.24 -4.98 11.87
N VAL A 77 -3.06 -4.43 11.54
CA VAL A 77 -1.93 -4.33 12.47
C VAL A 77 -2.30 -3.51 13.72
N ALA A 78 -2.95 -2.35 13.55
CA ALA A 78 -3.39 -1.52 14.68
C ALA A 78 -4.32 -2.26 15.64
N ARG A 79 -5.24 -3.10 15.11
CA ARG A 79 -6.13 -3.93 15.93
C ARG A 79 -5.39 -5.01 16.70
N VAL A 80 -4.39 -5.65 16.08
CA VAL A 80 -3.55 -6.64 16.76
C VAL A 80 -2.70 -5.97 17.84
N CYS A 81 -2.05 -4.84 17.52
CA CYS A 81 -1.31 -4.06 18.51
C CYS A 81 -2.19 -3.59 19.68
N GLY A 82 -3.45 -3.26 19.43
CA GLY A 82 -4.41 -2.91 20.49
C GLY A 82 -4.78 -4.06 21.42
N ARG A 83 -4.57 -5.32 20.99
CA ARG A 83 -4.87 -6.53 21.80
C ARG A 83 -3.67 -7.07 22.55
N ILE A 84 -2.50 -7.12 21.91
CA ILE A 84 -1.28 -7.77 22.43
C ILE A 84 -0.11 -6.80 22.61
N GLY A 85 -0.36 -5.51 22.48
CA GLY A 85 0.66 -4.46 22.60
C GLY A 85 1.54 -4.31 21.35
N PRO A 86 2.65 -3.56 21.44
CA PRO A 86 3.53 -3.23 20.31
C PRO A 86 4.06 -4.45 19.55
N ALA A 87 4.20 -5.61 20.21
CA ALA A 87 4.60 -6.86 19.56
C ALA A 87 3.64 -7.30 18.41
N GLY A 88 2.40 -6.79 18.42
CA GLY A 88 1.44 -7.02 17.34
C GLY A 88 1.91 -6.58 15.95
N VAL A 89 2.90 -5.69 15.87
CA VAL A 89 3.52 -5.27 14.60
C VAL A 89 4.19 -6.44 13.87
N LEU A 90 4.60 -7.50 14.58
CA LEU A 90 5.19 -8.70 13.98
C LEU A 90 4.20 -9.46 13.07
N ALA A 91 2.90 -9.18 13.17
CA ALA A 91 1.89 -9.70 12.25
C ALA A 91 1.83 -8.92 10.91
N ALA A 92 2.52 -7.78 10.80
CA ALA A 92 2.50 -6.94 9.60
C ALA A 92 2.90 -7.67 8.31
N PRO A 93 3.96 -8.52 8.27
CA PRO A 93 4.32 -9.27 7.07
C PRO A 93 3.19 -10.19 6.59
N VAL A 94 2.48 -10.84 7.51
CA VAL A 94 1.36 -11.75 7.18
C VAL A 94 0.22 -10.97 6.54
N PHE A 95 -0.20 -9.85 7.13
CA PHE A 95 -1.25 -9.01 6.56
C PHE A 95 -0.83 -8.37 5.24
N TRP A 96 0.46 -8.03 5.09
CA TRP A 96 0.99 -7.49 3.85
C TRP A 96 0.91 -8.50 2.72
N VAL A 97 1.41 -9.73 2.93
CA VAL A 97 1.36 -10.81 1.94
C VAL A 97 -0.09 -11.14 1.59
N ALA A 98 -0.98 -11.21 2.58
CA ALA A 98 -2.41 -11.43 2.33
C ALA A 98 -3.02 -10.33 1.45
N ALA A 99 -2.67 -9.06 1.70
CA ALA A 99 -3.13 -7.93 0.89
C ALA A 99 -2.56 -7.98 -0.55
N GLU A 100 -1.30 -8.36 -0.74
CA GLU A 100 -0.70 -8.56 -2.06
C GLU A 100 -1.37 -9.72 -2.82
N LEU A 101 -1.67 -10.83 -2.15
CA LEU A 101 -2.41 -11.95 -2.74
C LEU A 101 -3.83 -11.52 -3.12
N ALA A 102 -4.55 -10.83 -2.24
CA ALA A 102 -5.89 -10.32 -2.54
C ALA A 102 -5.88 -9.39 -3.77
N ARG A 103 -4.88 -8.51 -3.90
CA ARG A 103 -4.71 -7.61 -5.04
C ARG A 103 -4.52 -8.36 -6.37
N ARG A 104 -4.00 -9.59 -6.37
CA ARG A 104 -3.85 -10.41 -7.60
C ARG A 104 -5.17 -10.87 -8.18
N TRP A 105 -6.24 -10.93 -7.37
CA TRP A 105 -7.54 -11.44 -7.77
C TRP A 105 -8.62 -10.37 -7.90
N ILE A 106 -8.47 -9.24 -7.19
CA ILE A 106 -9.47 -8.17 -7.17
C ILE A 106 -9.34 -7.33 -8.44
N LEU A 107 -10.46 -7.04 -9.11
CA LEU A 107 -10.57 -6.21 -10.32
C LEU A 107 -9.65 -6.63 -11.48
N GLY A 108 -9.54 -7.93 -11.72
CA GLY A 108 -8.72 -8.47 -12.82
C GLY A 108 -7.22 -8.58 -12.51
N GLY A 109 -6.83 -8.22 -11.28
CA GLY A 109 -5.47 -8.32 -10.77
C GLY A 109 -4.56 -7.15 -11.19
N PHE A 110 -3.79 -6.66 -10.23
CA PHE A 110 -2.70 -5.71 -10.49
C PHE A 110 -1.44 -6.25 -9.79
N PRO A 111 -0.74 -7.23 -10.40
CA PRO A 111 0.40 -7.90 -9.78
C PRO A 111 1.69 -7.08 -9.82
N TRP A 112 1.63 -5.84 -10.25
CA TRP A 112 2.78 -4.97 -10.40
C TRP A 112 3.15 -4.33 -9.06
N VAL A 113 4.43 -3.95 -8.93
CA VAL A 113 4.94 -3.26 -7.73
C VAL A 113 4.73 -4.06 -6.46
N LEU A 114 5.02 -5.37 -6.51
CA LEU A 114 5.07 -6.22 -5.32
C LEU A 114 6.31 -5.84 -4.48
N LEU A 115 6.16 -5.82 -3.15
CA LEU A 115 7.27 -5.49 -2.25
C LEU A 115 8.43 -6.48 -2.43
N GLY A 116 8.15 -7.77 -2.64
CA GLY A 116 9.14 -8.79 -2.92
C GLY A 116 9.99 -8.50 -4.16
N SER A 117 9.40 -7.93 -5.22
CA SER A 117 10.12 -7.60 -6.43
C SER A 117 11.19 -6.51 -6.21
N SER A 118 10.99 -5.61 -5.25
CA SER A 118 11.98 -4.59 -4.89
C SER A 118 13.21 -5.17 -4.19
N GLN A 119 13.14 -6.42 -3.72
CA GLN A 119 14.20 -7.13 -3.02
C GLN A 119 14.94 -8.14 -3.91
N ALA A 120 14.56 -8.28 -5.17
CA ALA A 120 15.13 -9.29 -6.08
C ALA A 120 16.65 -9.14 -6.30
N GLY A 121 17.22 -7.95 -6.08
CA GLY A 121 18.65 -7.70 -6.14
C GLY A 121 19.41 -7.99 -4.85
N VAL A 122 18.72 -8.39 -3.77
CA VAL A 122 19.33 -8.65 -2.45
C VAL A 122 19.48 -10.16 -2.29
N THR A 123 20.67 -10.68 -2.52
CA THR A 123 21.01 -12.10 -2.54
C THR A 123 20.45 -12.96 -1.37
N PRO A 124 20.35 -12.48 -0.12
CA PRO A 124 19.78 -13.27 0.97
C PRO A 124 18.25 -13.44 0.91
N VAL A 125 17.58 -12.77 -0.03
CA VAL A 125 16.10 -12.72 -0.11
C VAL A 125 15.58 -13.39 -1.38
N VAL A 126 16.47 -13.75 -2.31
CA VAL A 126 16.13 -14.44 -3.58
C VAL A 126 16.19 -15.95 -3.43
#